data_2d2c14737d8182eb5ccda0200f505527
#
_entry.id   2d2c14737d8182eb5ccda0200f505527
#
_cell.length_a   1.000
_cell.length_b   1.000
_cell.length_c   1.000
_cell.angle_alpha   90.00
_cell.angle_beta   90.00
_cell.angle_gamma   90.00
#
_symmetry.space_group_name_H-M   'P 1'
#
loop_
_entity.id
_entity.type
_entity.pdbx_description
1 polymer ?
#
loop_
_entity_poly.entity_id
_entity_poly.type
_entity_poly.pdbx_seq_one_letter_code
_entity_poly.pdbx_strand_id
1 'polypeptide(L)'
;MLCWRRLLVPCLVLLVALAAAPLRAEGDGPAEGLEDIAPGSPAEGIYGRDHLALLPDKAVLVFDYRFDGSLVEQPFDDDVVLDFTRHRDDRGFDVGATLFPQSRNLAIGPLSAAAVNPILLIFFQRDATQMSNGTGGSQHYFRNAIRRVLQAPDPKSVRATTINLDGKEVAASEISFQPFAEDPNRARLRAFADKTYRFIVSEAVPGGIYEVQSETPEEDGDGVLLRETYRFREMRP
;
A
#
# COMPACT_ATOMS: atom_id res chain seq x y z
N MET A 1 -35.03 9.62 -46.14
CA MET A 1 -33.96 10.57 -45.77
C MET A 1 -34.08 10.83 -44.29
N LEU A 2 -33.44 10.02 -43.46
CA LEU A 2 -33.37 10.24 -42.02
C LEU A 2 -31.93 10.64 -41.67
N CYS A 3 -31.79 11.86 -41.20
CA CYS A 3 -30.54 12.49 -40.80
C CYS A 3 -30.18 12.04 -39.37
N TRP A 4 -29.16 11.22 -39.21
CA TRP A 4 -28.64 10.78 -37.90
C TRP A 4 -27.71 11.86 -37.37
N ARG A 5 -28.19 12.63 -36.39
CA ARG A 5 -27.38 13.54 -35.56
C ARG A 5 -26.47 12.69 -34.65
N ARG A 6 -25.20 12.69 -34.95
CA ARG A 6 -24.16 12.21 -34.02
C ARG A 6 -24.07 13.18 -32.83
N LEU A 7 -24.50 12.74 -31.66
CA LEU A 7 -24.21 13.38 -30.39
C LEU A 7 -22.75 13.11 -30.04
N LEU A 8 -21.93 14.13 -30.19
CA LEU A 8 -20.59 14.18 -29.62
C LEU A 8 -20.74 14.36 -28.10
N VAL A 9 -20.43 13.29 -27.34
CA VAL A 9 -20.25 13.36 -25.89
C VAL A 9 -18.85 13.91 -25.66
N PRO A 10 -18.70 15.06 -25.01
CA PRO A 10 -17.38 15.56 -24.67
C PRO A 10 -16.77 14.64 -23.58
N CYS A 11 -15.63 14.07 -23.88
CA CYS A 11 -14.77 13.37 -22.92
C CYS A 11 -14.36 14.39 -21.85
N LEU A 12 -15.00 14.33 -20.68
CA LEU A 12 -14.65 15.13 -19.53
C LEU A 12 -13.38 14.51 -18.90
N VAL A 13 -12.22 14.96 -19.36
CA VAL A 13 -10.95 14.71 -18.67
C VAL A 13 -11.02 15.42 -17.33
N LEU A 14 -11.33 14.67 -16.27
CA LEU A 14 -11.31 15.15 -14.90
C LEU A 14 -9.84 15.35 -14.48
N LEU A 15 -9.30 16.54 -14.77
CA LEU A 15 -8.05 17.01 -14.19
C LEU A 15 -8.30 17.22 -12.69
N VAL A 16 -7.98 16.22 -11.87
CA VAL A 16 -7.88 16.39 -10.42
C VAL A 16 -6.62 17.21 -10.16
N ALA A 17 -6.79 18.53 -10.11
CA ALA A 17 -5.79 19.41 -9.54
C ALA A 17 -5.72 19.11 -8.04
N LEU A 18 -4.72 18.32 -7.62
CA LEU A 18 -4.33 18.22 -6.22
C LEU A 18 -3.74 19.59 -5.84
N ALA A 19 -4.54 20.44 -5.23
CA ALA A 19 -4.03 21.58 -4.50
C ALA A 19 -3.11 21.03 -3.39
N ALA A 20 -1.83 21.37 -3.45
CA ALA A 20 -0.86 21.09 -2.39
C ALA A 20 -1.21 21.98 -1.19
N ALA A 21 -2.18 21.59 -0.39
CA ALA A 21 -2.29 22.07 0.96
C ALA A 21 -1.17 21.42 1.77
N PRO A 22 -0.43 22.17 2.62
CA PRO A 22 0.54 21.55 3.51
C PRO A 22 -0.21 20.57 4.40
N LEU A 23 0.06 19.28 4.23
CA LEU A 23 -0.37 18.23 5.15
C LEU A 23 0.28 18.55 6.50
N ARG A 24 -0.42 19.30 7.35
CA ARG A 24 -0.19 19.22 8.78
C ARG A 24 -0.64 17.82 9.18
N ALA A 25 0.32 17.00 9.53
CA ALA A 25 0.08 15.75 10.23
C ALA A 25 -0.46 16.09 11.62
N GLU A 26 -1.76 16.39 11.71
CA GLU A 26 -2.51 16.20 12.95
C GLU A 26 -2.82 14.71 13.02
N GLY A 27 -2.18 14.05 13.97
CA GLY A 27 -2.23 12.72 14.48
C GLY A 27 -3.42 11.82 14.09
N ASP A 28 -3.36 11.18 12.94
CA ASP A 28 -4.19 10.02 12.59
C ASP A 28 -3.42 9.15 11.56
N GLY A 29 -2.09 9.07 11.68
CA GLY A 29 -1.28 8.14 10.92
C GLY A 29 -1.50 6.70 11.42
N PRO A 30 -1.25 5.67 10.59
CA PRO A 30 -1.35 4.27 10.98
C PRO A 30 -0.38 3.87 12.10
N ALA A 31 0.50 4.76 12.56
CA ALA A 31 1.38 4.57 13.72
C ALA A 31 0.70 4.82 15.07
N GLU A 32 -0.42 5.55 15.14
CA GLU A 32 -1.23 5.63 16.35
C GLU A 32 -2.02 4.32 16.50
N GLY A 33 -1.70 3.55 17.55
CA GLY A 33 -2.34 2.27 17.87
C GLY A 33 -1.46 1.04 17.63
N LEU A 34 -0.16 1.22 17.33
CA LEU A 34 0.81 0.10 17.33
C LEU A 34 1.22 -0.32 18.75
N GLU A 35 0.81 0.43 19.77
CA GLU A 35 1.13 0.13 21.17
C GLU A 35 0.44 -1.14 21.69
N ASP A 36 -0.65 -1.60 21.05
CA ASP A 36 -1.43 -2.78 21.43
C ASP A 36 -1.52 -3.80 20.29
N ILE A 37 -0.38 -4.21 19.71
CA ILE A 37 -0.36 -5.27 18.70
C ILE A 37 -0.69 -6.60 19.39
N ALA A 38 -1.84 -7.19 19.03
CA ALA A 38 -2.27 -8.46 19.58
C ALA A 38 -1.40 -9.61 19.03
N PRO A 39 -0.93 -10.54 19.90
CA PRO A 39 -0.22 -11.73 19.44
C PRO A 39 -1.03 -12.56 18.45
N GLY A 40 -0.39 -13.02 17.37
CA GLY A 40 -1.04 -13.80 16.30
C GLY A 40 -1.91 -12.96 15.36
N SER A 41 -1.83 -11.64 15.43
CA SER A 41 -2.54 -10.75 14.48
C SER A 41 -1.74 -10.51 13.20
N PRO A 42 -2.37 -10.14 12.08
CA PRO A 42 -1.67 -9.65 10.90
C PRO A 42 -0.73 -8.47 11.22
N ALA A 43 -1.12 -7.59 12.16
CA ALA A 43 -0.29 -6.47 12.57
C ALA A 43 1.04 -6.93 13.20
N GLU A 44 1.04 -7.99 14.03
CA GLU A 44 2.29 -8.56 14.55
C GLU A 44 3.19 -9.04 13.42
N GLY A 45 2.65 -9.74 12.43
CA GLY A 45 3.41 -10.21 11.27
C GLY A 45 4.05 -9.06 10.47
N ILE A 46 3.36 -7.94 10.33
CA ILE A 46 3.82 -6.78 9.56
C ILE A 46 4.73 -5.87 10.39
N TYR A 47 4.32 -5.49 11.61
CA TYR A 47 4.97 -4.44 12.41
C TYR A 47 5.81 -4.97 13.58
N GLY A 48 5.72 -6.27 13.91
CA GLY A 48 6.39 -6.88 15.05
C GLY A 48 7.92 -7.06 14.90
N ARG A 49 8.53 -6.42 13.90
CA ARG A 49 9.97 -6.47 13.62
C ARG A 49 10.54 -5.08 13.33
N ASP A 50 11.83 -4.91 13.55
CA ASP A 50 12.52 -3.68 13.20
C ASP A 50 12.78 -3.63 11.68
N HIS A 51 11.94 -2.94 10.95
CA HIS A 51 12.04 -2.78 9.50
C HIS A 51 13.32 -2.06 9.06
N LEU A 52 13.85 -1.20 9.91
CA LEU A 52 14.90 -0.25 9.53
C LEU A 52 16.27 -0.66 10.06
N ALA A 53 16.36 -1.81 10.74
CA ALA A 53 17.60 -2.31 11.38
C ALA A 53 18.79 -2.46 10.41
N LEU A 54 18.53 -2.82 9.14
CA LEU A 54 19.58 -3.01 8.14
C LEU A 54 19.95 -1.73 7.36
N LEU A 55 19.26 -0.62 7.63
CA LEU A 55 19.52 0.60 6.87
C LEU A 55 20.73 1.35 7.44
N PRO A 56 21.69 1.73 6.59
CA PRO A 56 22.74 2.68 6.96
C PRO A 56 22.14 4.08 7.22
N ASP A 57 22.95 5.00 7.72
CA ASP A 57 22.49 6.37 8.05
C ASP A 57 21.90 7.13 6.86
N LYS A 58 22.26 6.71 5.66
CA LYS A 58 21.66 7.16 4.39
C LYS A 58 21.41 5.95 3.52
N ALA A 59 20.23 5.85 2.96
CA ALA A 59 19.85 4.79 2.04
C ALA A 59 18.72 5.25 1.13
N VAL A 60 18.70 4.75 -0.09
CA VAL A 60 17.56 4.90 -0.99
C VAL A 60 16.99 3.52 -1.28
N LEU A 61 15.73 3.30 -0.90
CA LEU A 61 15.01 2.09 -1.26
C LEU A 61 14.17 2.34 -2.51
N VAL A 62 14.22 1.41 -3.46
CA VAL A 62 13.43 1.49 -4.68
C VAL A 62 12.50 0.30 -4.75
N PHE A 63 11.23 0.58 -4.97
CA PHE A 63 10.19 -0.40 -5.18
C PHE A 63 9.65 -0.28 -6.61
N ASP A 64 9.54 -1.42 -7.30
CA ASP A 64 8.74 -1.52 -8.52
C ASP A 64 7.26 -1.37 -8.13
N TYR A 65 6.58 -0.48 -8.81
CA TYR A 65 5.14 -0.26 -8.67
C TYR A 65 4.41 -0.77 -9.90
N ARG A 66 3.33 -1.53 -9.68
CA ARG A 66 2.44 -1.96 -10.74
C ARG A 66 0.98 -1.78 -10.34
N PHE A 67 0.18 -1.29 -11.28
CA PHE A 67 -1.25 -1.15 -11.15
C PHE A 67 -1.94 -1.72 -12.39
N ASP A 68 -2.70 -2.81 -12.23
CA ASP A 68 -3.37 -3.53 -13.33
C ASP A 68 -4.72 -4.11 -12.91
N GLY A 69 -5.42 -4.73 -13.85
CA GLY A 69 -6.73 -5.35 -13.68
C GLY A 69 -7.69 -4.93 -14.79
N SER A 70 -8.85 -5.57 -14.86
CA SER A 70 -9.85 -5.31 -15.93
C SER A 70 -10.50 -3.91 -15.84
N LEU A 71 -10.48 -3.26 -14.66
CA LEU A 71 -10.89 -1.86 -14.52
C LEU A 71 -9.83 -0.85 -14.98
N VAL A 72 -8.62 -1.29 -15.26
CA VAL A 72 -7.51 -0.43 -15.65
C VAL A 72 -7.37 -0.46 -17.17
N GLU A 73 -7.74 0.63 -17.85
CA GLU A 73 -7.66 0.70 -19.31
C GLU A 73 -6.26 0.41 -19.85
N GLN A 74 -5.22 0.90 -19.14
CA GLN A 74 -3.82 0.62 -19.44
C GLN A 74 -3.08 0.31 -18.16
N PRO A 75 -2.44 -0.87 -18.04
CA PRO A 75 -1.56 -1.17 -16.93
C PRO A 75 -0.51 -0.08 -16.75
N PHE A 76 -0.25 0.25 -15.49
CA PHE A 76 0.66 1.33 -15.13
C PHE A 76 1.81 0.79 -14.29
N ASP A 77 3.02 0.89 -14.82
CA ASP A 77 4.26 0.51 -14.14
C ASP A 77 5.12 1.76 -13.93
N ASP A 78 5.69 1.91 -12.75
CA ASP A 78 6.63 2.98 -12.39
C ASP A 78 7.42 2.57 -11.13
N ASP A 79 8.13 3.51 -10.52
CA ASP A 79 8.87 3.29 -9.29
C ASP A 79 8.23 4.03 -8.11
N VAL A 80 8.53 3.55 -6.89
CA VAL A 80 8.43 4.31 -5.65
C VAL A 80 9.81 4.36 -5.03
N VAL A 81 10.30 5.58 -4.80
CA VAL A 81 11.64 5.83 -4.26
C VAL A 81 11.50 6.43 -2.87
N LEU A 82 12.13 5.80 -1.88
CA LEU A 82 12.18 6.26 -0.50
C LEU A 82 13.63 6.63 -0.14
N ASP A 83 13.86 7.90 0.19
CA ASP A 83 15.15 8.45 0.57
C ASP A 83 15.22 8.59 2.09
N PHE A 84 16.03 7.75 2.71
CA PHE A 84 16.19 7.66 4.17
C PHE A 84 17.44 8.44 4.61
N THR A 85 17.27 9.28 5.63
CA THR A 85 18.37 9.91 6.34
C THR A 85 18.16 9.70 7.85
N ARG A 86 19.19 9.22 8.57
CA ARG A 86 19.10 9.01 10.02
C ARG A 86 18.64 10.29 10.72
N HIS A 87 17.58 10.19 11.53
CA HIS A 87 17.09 11.34 12.28
C HIS A 87 18.12 11.78 13.32
N ARG A 88 18.32 13.10 13.49
CA ARG A 88 19.37 13.67 14.34
C ARG A 88 19.34 13.21 15.80
N ASP A 89 18.18 12.82 16.33
CA ASP A 89 18.00 12.34 17.69
C ASP A 89 18.08 10.81 17.79
N ASP A 90 18.57 10.14 16.73
CA ASP A 90 18.69 8.68 16.59
C ASP A 90 17.36 7.91 16.80
N ARG A 91 16.25 8.58 16.58
CA ARG A 91 14.90 8.00 16.66
C ARG A 91 14.35 7.74 15.26
N GLY A 92 14.81 6.65 14.63
CA GLY A 92 14.38 6.29 13.28
C GLY A 92 15.00 7.17 12.18
N PHE A 93 14.26 7.42 11.12
CA PHE A 93 14.75 8.11 9.93
C PHE A 93 13.81 9.24 9.49
N ASP A 94 14.39 10.30 8.94
CA ASP A 94 13.66 11.25 8.12
C ASP A 94 13.59 10.69 6.71
N VAL A 95 12.38 10.60 6.13
CA VAL A 95 12.17 9.92 4.85
C VAL A 95 11.45 10.83 3.87
N GLY A 96 12.11 11.13 2.74
CA GLY A 96 11.48 11.66 1.55
C GLY A 96 10.95 10.52 0.67
N ALA A 97 9.77 10.68 0.08
CA ALA A 97 9.26 9.72 -0.88
C ALA A 97 8.97 10.41 -2.22
N THR A 98 9.35 9.75 -3.31
CA THR A 98 8.98 10.14 -4.67
C THR A 98 8.19 9.01 -5.31
N LEU A 99 6.93 9.26 -5.60
CA LEU A 99 6.06 8.32 -6.30
C LEU A 99 6.09 8.60 -7.80
N PHE A 100 6.25 7.54 -8.57
CA PHE A 100 6.14 7.60 -10.04
C PHE A 100 7.09 8.61 -10.68
N PRO A 101 8.41 8.50 -10.39
CA PRO A 101 9.41 9.46 -10.88
C PRO A 101 9.47 9.53 -12.40
N GLN A 102 9.11 8.47 -13.11
CA GLN A 102 9.16 8.40 -14.56
C GLN A 102 7.95 9.08 -15.23
N SER A 103 6.79 9.10 -14.58
CA SER A 103 5.54 9.57 -15.19
C SER A 103 4.93 10.81 -14.54
N ARG A 104 4.95 10.91 -13.21
CA ARG A 104 4.22 11.95 -12.45
C ARG A 104 5.10 12.74 -11.50
N ASN A 105 6.18 12.14 -11.02
CA ASN A 105 7.18 12.71 -10.09
C ASN A 105 6.55 13.39 -8.86
N LEU A 106 5.72 12.64 -8.12
CA LEU A 106 5.01 13.16 -6.95
C LEU A 106 5.88 13.03 -5.69
N ALA A 107 6.31 14.15 -5.13
CA ALA A 107 7.07 14.18 -3.89
C ALA A 107 6.14 14.18 -2.66
N ILE A 108 6.49 13.38 -1.63
CA ILE A 108 5.81 13.31 -0.34
C ILE A 108 6.85 13.47 0.77
N GLY A 109 6.51 14.16 1.80
CA GLY A 109 7.35 14.30 3.00
C GLY A 109 8.14 15.61 3.06
N PRO A 110 9.18 15.67 3.92
CA PRO A 110 9.72 14.54 4.67
C PRO A 110 8.81 14.03 5.79
N LEU A 111 8.80 12.71 5.99
CA LEU A 111 8.22 12.03 7.15
C LEU A 111 9.32 11.97 8.22
N SER A 112 9.14 12.65 9.34
CA SER A 112 10.17 12.72 10.39
C SER A 112 10.09 11.55 11.36
N ALA A 113 11.26 11.06 11.77
CA ALA A 113 11.43 10.02 12.78
C ALA A 113 10.63 8.73 12.49
N ALA A 114 10.55 8.33 11.22
CA ALA A 114 9.90 7.08 10.84
C ALA A 114 10.57 5.88 11.53
N ALA A 115 9.79 5.09 12.25
CA ALA A 115 10.23 3.85 12.91
C ALA A 115 9.88 2.59 12.10
N VAL A 116 9.02 2.71 11.10
CA VAL A 116 8.61 1.63 10.20
C VAL A 116 8.78 2.06 8.75
N ASN A 117 8.83 1.10 7.83
CA ASN A 117 8.97 1.42 6.42
C ASN A 117 7.75 2.22 5.89
N PRO A 118 7.95 3.46 5.40
CA PRO A 118 6.86 4.33 4.94
C PRO A 118 6.07 3.79 3.75
N ILE A 119 6.55 2.78 3.05
CA ILE A 119 5.80 2.13 1.97
C ILE A 119 4.44 1.63 2.45
N LEU A 120 4.34 1.21 3.73
CA LEU A 120 3.08 0.78 4.35
C LEU A 120 2.08 1.92 4.46
N LEU A 121 2.55 3.10 4.90
CA LEU A 121 1.72 4.30 4.98
C LEU A 121 1.22 4.73 3.60
N ILE A 122 2.12 4.77 2.62
CA ILE A 122 1.81 5.14 1.24
C ILE A 122 0.77 4.18 0.67
N PHE A 123 0.98 2.88 0.84
CA PHE A 123 0.06 1.84 0.38
C PHE A 123 -1.34 2.00 0.99
N PHE A 124 -1.48 2.02 2.31
CA PHE A 124 -2.78 2.10 2.97
C PHE A 124 -3.52 3.41 2.66
N GLN A 125 -2.80 4.53 2.57
CA GLN A 125 -3.42 5.81 2.23
C GLN A 125 -3.96 5.82 0.79
N ARG A 126 -3.19 5.29 -0.15
CA ARG A 126 -3.61 5.19 -1.56
C ARG A 126 -4.78 4.23 -1.71
N ASP A 127 -4.71 3.08 -1.04
CA ASP A 127 -5.76 2.08 -1.08
C ASP A 127 -7.08 2.60 -0.50
N ALA A 128 -7.05 3.27 0.67
CA ALA A 128 -8.24 3.90 1.24
C ALA A 128 -8.86 4.95 0.30
N THR A 129 -8.03 5.71 -0.42
CA THR A 129 -8.49 6.66 -1.44
C THR A 129 -9.13 5.94 -2.61
N GLN A 130 -8.52 4.87 -3.10
CA GLN A 130 -9.03 4.05 -4.20
C GLN A 130 -10.37 3.40 -3.85
N MET A 131 -10.47 2.81 -2.64
CA MET A 131 -11.72 2.26 -2.11
C MET A 131 -12.82 3.31 -2.03
N SER A 132 -12.49 4.51 -1.53
CA SER A 132 -13.41 5.65 -1.47
C SER A 132 -13.94 6.05 -2.85
N ASN A 133 -13.05 6.15 -3.84
CA ASN A 133 -13.40 6.52 -5.22
C ASN A 133 -14.24 5.42 -5.90
N GLY A 134 -13.90 4.15 -5.69
CA GLY A 134 -14.57 3.02 -6.34
C GLY A 134 -15.95 2.69 -5.76
N THR A 135 -16.19 2.99 -4.47
CA THR A 135 -17.41 2.57 -3.76
C THR A 135 -18.27 3.73 -3.26
N GLY A 136 -17.74 4.96 -3.23
CA GLY A 136 -18.39 6.13 -2.63
C GLY A 136 -18.38 6.13 -1.09
N GLY A 137 -17.71 5.18 -0.44
CA GLY A 137 -17.50 5.16 1.01
C GLY A 137 -16.43 6.17 1.44
N SER A 138 -16.35 6.51 2.73
CA SER A 138 -15.32 7.43 3.22
C SER A 138 -13.98 6.71 3.43
N GLN A 139 -12.87 7.41 3.20
CA GLN A 139 -11.52 6.88 3.48
C GLN A 139 -11.37 6.47 4.95
N HIS A 140 -11.96 7.21 5.88
CA HIS A 140 -11.95 6.89 7.30
C HIS A 140 -12.62 5.54 7.60
N TYR A 141 -13.75 5.25 6.94
CA TYR A 141 -14.42 3.96 7.05
C TYR A 141 -13.49 2.80 6.65
N PHE A 142 -12.83 2.91 5.50
CA PHE A 142 -11.93 1.87 5.00
C PHE A 142 -10.70 1.69 5.89
N ARG A 143 -10.06 2.79 6.32
CA ARG A 143 -8.94 2.72 7.27
C ARG A 143 -9.32 2.02 8.57
N ASN A 144 -10.50 2.30 9.12
CA ASN A 144 -10.98 1.66 10.35
C ASN A 144 -11.28 0.17 10.15
N ALA A 145 -11.85 -0.22 9.01
CA ALA A 145 -12.10 -1.63 8.69
C ALA A 145 -10.79 -2.41 8.57
N ILE A 146 -9.80 -1.86 7.85
CA ILE A 146 -8.46 -2.45 7.71
C ILE A 146 -7.79 -2.57 9.09
N ARG A 147 -7.77 -1.49 9.90
CA ARG A 147 -7.17 -1.49 11.24
C ARG A 147 -7.78 -2.56 12.13
N ARG A 148 -9.09 -2.71 12.13
CA ARG A 148 -9.81 -3.72 12.93
C ARG A 148 -9.33 -5.13 12.62
N VAL A 149 -9.20 -5.49 11.34
CA VAL A 149 -8.75 -6.82 10.93
C VAL A 149 -7.25 -7.00 11.18
N LEU A 150 -6.44 -5.98 10.93
CA LEU A 150 -5.01 -6.01 11.25
C LEU A 150 -4.74 -6.32 12.73
N GLN A 151 -5.53 -5.76 13.64
CA GLN A 151 -5.35 -5.92 15.09
C GLN A 151 -6.01 -7.19 15.66
N ALA A 152 -6.91 -7.82 14.92
CA ALA A 152 -7.59 -9.03 15.39
C ALA A 152 -6.65 -10.25 15.30
N PRO A 153 -6.55 -11.09 16.35
CA PRO A 153 -5.80 -12.34 16.28
C PRO A 153 -6.33 -13.25 15.18
N ASP A 154 -5.48 -13.58 14.23
CA ASP A 154 -5.74 -14.55 13.16
C ASP A 154 -4.44 -15.31 12.80
N PRO A 155 -4.11 -16.38 13.53
CA PRO A 155 -2.90 -17.15 13.28
C PRO A 155 -2.78 -17.73 11.86
N LYS A 156 -3.89 -17.81 11.13
CA LYS A 156 -3.90 -18.32 9.75
C LYS A 156 -3.47 -17.25 8.74
N SER A 157 -3.49 -15.99 9.15
CA SER A 157 -3.09 -14.87 8.30
C SER A 157 -1.58 -14.84 8.04
N VAL A 158 -0.76 -15.49 8.87
CA VAL A 158 0.70 -15.49 8.77
C VAL A 158 1.21 -16.87 8.37
N ARG A 159 2.00 -16.94 7.30
CA ARG A 159 2.58 -18.18 6.77
C ARG A 159 4.07 -17.99 6.49
N ALA A 160 4.90 -18.96 6.91
CA ALA A 160 6.30 -19.00 6.51
C ALA A 160 6.41 -19.23 5.00
N THR A 161 7.33 -18.53 4.36
CA THR A 161 7.65 -18.65 2.93
C THR A 161 9.12 -18.35 2.69
N THR A 162 9.57 -18.43 1.44
CA THR A 162 10.89 -17.97 1.00
C THR A 162 10.75 -17.01 -0.17
N ILE A 163 11.73 -16.14 -0.34
CA ILE A 163 11.86 -15.25 -1.49
C ILE A 163 13.25 -15.40 -2.11
N ASN A 164 13.37 -15.06 -3.39
CA ASN A 164 14.66 -14.91 -4.03
C ASN A 164 15.09 -13.43 -3.89
N LEU A 165 16.18 -13.21 -3.17
CA LEU A 165 16.82 -11.90 -3.02
C LEU A 165 18.23 -11.98 -3.61
N ASP A 166 18.48 -11.28 -4.70
CA ASP A 166 19.77 -11.25 -5.41
C ASP A 166 20.32 -12.66 -5.74
N GLY A 167 19.42 -13.54 -6.20
CA GLY A 167 19.78 -14.92 -6.58
C GLY A 167 19.90 -15.90 -5.40
N LYS A 168 19.59 -15.47 -4.17
CA LYS A 168 19.62 -16.31 -2.97
C LYS A 168 18.21 -16.50 -2.42
N GLU A 169 17.89 -17.74 -2.05
CA GLU A 169 16.69 -18.02 -1.27
C GLU A 169 16.88 -17.58 0.17
N VAL A 170 15.98 -16.71 0.66
CA VAL A 170 15.98 -16.24 2.05
C VAL A 170 14.61 -16.44 2.68
N ALA A 171 14.59 -16.65 4.00
CA ALA A 171 13.36 -16.83 4.76
C ALA A 171 12.51 -15.56 4.73
N ALA A 172 11.21 -15.72 4.61
CA ALA A 172 10.21 -14.66 4.63
C ALA A 172 8.94 -15.12 5.33
N SER A 173 8.07 -14.18 5.65
CA SER A 173 6.70 -14.44 6.09
C SER A 173 5.75 -13.80 5.11
N GLU A 174 4.72 -14.53 4.70
CA GLU A 174 3.59 -13.98 3.97
C GLU A 174 2.45 -13.74 4.96
N ILE A 175 1.92 -12.53 4.95
CA ILE A 175 0.76 -12.12 5.73
C ILE A 175 -0.37 -11.79 4.75
N SER A 176 -1.53 -12.45 4.91
CA SER A 176 -2.68 -12.24 4.02
C SER A 176 -3.97 -12.15 4.81
N PHE A 177 -4.83 -11.18 4.47
CA PHE A 177 -6.14 -10.98 5.11
C PHE A 177 -7.12 -10.25 4.19
N GLN A 178 -8.42 -10.38 4.51
CA GLN A 178 -9.53 -9.75 3.78
C GLN A 178 -10.33 -8.84 4.73
N PRO A 179 -10.08 -7.52 4.76
CA PRO A 179 -10.65 -6.64 5.77
C PRO A 179 -12.16 -6.40 5.62
N PHE A 180 -12.73 -6.74 4.45
CA PHE A 180 -14.13 -6.45 4.13
C PHE A 180 -14.98 -7.72 3.97
N ALA A 181 -14.42 -8.92 4.17
CA ALA A 181 -15.14 -10.18 3.99
C ALA A 181 -16.39 -10.28 4.89
N GLU A 182 -16.28 -9.82 6.14
CA GLU A 182 -17.36 -9.80 7.13
C GLU A 182 -17.96 -8.39 7.34
N ASP A 183 -17.78 -7.50 6.33
CA ASP A 183 -18.26 -6.13 6.45
C ASP A 183 -19.80 -6.07 6.37
N PRO A 184 -20.48 -5.34 7.28
CA PRO A 184 -21.93 -5.22 7.26
C PRO A 184 -22.47 -4.54 5.99
N ASN A 185 -21.64 -3.78 5.28
CA ASN A 185 -21.99 -3.14 4.01
C ASN A 185 -21.48 -3.92 2.79
N ARG A 186 -21.12 -5.21 2.95
CA ARG A 186 -20.55 -6.07 1.90
C ARG A 186 -21.29 -5.94 0.55
N ALA A 187 -22.64 -5.96 0.58
CA ALA A 187 -23.44 -5.84 -0.65
C ALA A 187 -23.24 -4.52 -1.39
N ARG A 188 -22.86 -3.43 -0.69
CA ARG A 188 -22.57 -2.13 -1.27
C ARG A 188 -21.13 -2.04 -1.80
N LEU A 189 -20.24 -2.84 -1.25
CA LEU A 189 -18.84 -2.90 -1.67
C LEU A 189 -18.66 -3.73 -2.95
N ARG A 190 -19.63 -4.62 -3.27
CA ARG A 190 -19.56 -5.50 -4.46
C ARG A 190 -18.26 -6.30 -4.48
N ALA A 191 -17.57 -6.42 -5.62
CA ALA A 191 -16.28 -7.10 -5.73
C ALA A 191 -15.23 -6.65 -4.70
N PHE A 192 -15.26 -5.37 -4.29
CA PHE A 192 -14.31 -4.87 -3.28
C PHE A 192 -14.50 -5.49 -1.89
N ALA A 193 -15.63 -6.15 -1.63
CA ALA A 193 -15.83 -6.91 -0.39
C ALA A 193 -14.86 -8.11 -0.29
N ASP A 194 -14.44 -8.66 -1.41
CA ASP A 194 -13.53 -9.82 -1.50
C ASP A 194 -12.06 -9.41 -1.68
N LYS A 195 -11.78 -8.10 -1.52
CA LYS A 195 -10.41 -7.58 -1.63
C LYS A 195 -9.49 -8.23 -0.63
N THR A 196 -8.35 -8.72 -1.13
CA THR A 196 -7.29 -9.36 -0.35
C THR A 196 -6.07 -8.44 -0.26
N TYR A 197 -5.49 -8.36 0.93
CA TYR A 197 -4.18 -7.74 1.13
C TYR A 197 -3.15 -8.83 1.39
N ARG A 198 -1.98 -8.69 0.78
CA ARG A 198 -0.86 -9.59 0.93
C ARG A 198 0.42 -8.80 1.15
N PHE A 199 1.17 -9.20 2.17
CA PHE A 199 2.47 -8.63 2.52
C PHE A 199 3.49 -9.76 2.56
N ILE A 200 4.65 -9.55 1.98
CA ILE A 200 5.80 -10.43 2.13
C ILE A 200 6.89 -9.62 2.85
N VAL A 201 7.26 -10.10 4.02
CA VAL A 201 8.23 -9.46 4.90
C VAL A 201 9.40 -10.39 5.19
N SER A 202 10.61 -9.84 5.27
CA SER A 202 11.82 -10.61 5.57
C SER A 202 12.86 -9.72 6.24
N GLU A 203 13.52 -10.26 7.27
CA GLU A 203 14.65 -9.59 7.93
C GLU A 203 15.87 -9.46 7.03
N ALA A 204 15.96 -10.24 5.95
CA ALA A 204 17.05 -10.13 4.98
C ALA A 204 16.87 -8.97 3.99
N VAL A 205 15.66 -8.40 3.89
CA VAL A 205 15.35 -7.30 2.97
C VAL A 205 15.61 -5.95 3.63
N PRO A 206 16.43 -5.06 3.05
CA PRO A 206 16.54 -3.70 3.53
C PRO A 206 15.17 -3.02 3.59
N GLY A 207 14.83 -2.46 4.76
CA GLY A 207 13.50 -1.91 5.00
C GLY A 207 12.43 -2.94 5.36
N GLY A 208 12.77 -4.24 5.49
CA GLY A 208 11.92 -5.29 6.02
C GLY A 208 10.76 -5.75 5.14
N ILE A 209 10.39 -4.99 4.12
CA ILE A 209 9.25 -5.24 3.22
C ILE A 209 9.74 -5.66 1.84
N TYR A 210 9.42 -6.88 1.44
CA TYR A 210 9.71 -7.38 0.08
C TYR A 210 8.59 -7.04 -0.90
N GLU A 211 7.33 -7.28 -0.52
CA GLU A 211 6.18 -6.99 -1.36
C GLU A 211 4.96 -6.56 -0.54
N VAL A 212 4.23 -5.60 -1.07
CA VAL A 212 2.90 -5.23 -0.62
C VAL A 212 1.96 -5.27 -1.80
N GLN A 213 0.84 -5.96 -1.66
CA GLN A 213 -0.15 -6.11 -2.71
C GLN A 213 -1.57 -5.95 -2.15
N SER A 214 -2.44 -5.30 -2.92
CA SER A 214 -3.89 -5.45 -2.79
C SER A 214 -4.47 -6.00 -4.09
N GLU A 215 -5.43 -6.91 -3.97
CA GLU A 215 -6.09 -7.52 -5.12
C GLU A 215 -7.59 -7.60 -4.88
N THR A 216 -8.38 -7.13 -5.83
CA THR A 216 -9.82 -7.28 -5.87
C THR A 216 -10.14 -8.24 -7.02
N PRO A 217 -10.79 -9.39 -6.77
CA PRO A 217 -11.21 -10.31 -7.82
C PRO A 217 -12.38 -9.74 -8.62
N GLU A 218 -12.66 -10.29 -9.79
CA GLU A 218 -13.92 -10.05 -10.50
C GLU A 218 -15.09 -10.71 -9.77
N GLU A 219 -16.31 -10.14 -9.91
CA GLU A 219 -17.52 -10.68 -9.27
C GLU A 219 -17.90 -12.04 -9.84
N ASP A 220 -17.71 -12.25 -11.14
CA ASP A 220 -18.18 -13.41 -11.88
C ASP A 220 -17.05 -14.10 -12.68
N GLY A 221 -15.93 -14.43 -12.03
CA GLY A 221 -14.86 -15.12 -12.74
C GLY A 221 -13.56 -15.26 -11.96
N ASP A 222 -12.57 -15.87 -12.63
CA ASP A 222 -11.23 -16.08 -12.09
C ASP A 222 -10.29 -14.88 -12.39
N GLY A 223 -10.85 -13.74 -12.83
CA GLY A 223 -10.11 -12.55 -13.22
C GLY A 223 -9.74 -11.65 -12.05
N VAL A 224 -8.86 -10.70 -12.32
CA VAL A 224 -8.47 -9.62 -11.41
C VAL A 224 -9.15 -8.34 -11.87
N LEU A 225 -10.05 -7.82 -11.05
CA LEU A 225 -10.72 -6.55 -11.29
C LEU A 225 -9.75 -5.39 -11.10
N LEU A 226 -8.95 -5.45 -10.03
CA LEU A 226 -7.98 -4.41 -9.70
C LEU A 226 -6.86 -4.98 -8.83
N ARG A 227 -5.60 -4.69 -9.19
CA ARG A 227 -4.42 -5.06 -8.39
C ARG A 227 -3.42 -3.92 -8.33
N GLU A 228 -2.91 -3.69 -7.15
CA GLU A 228 -1.82 -2.75 -6.87
C GLU A 228 -0.70 -3.49 -6.16
N THR A 229 0.52 -3.38 -6.68
CA THR A 229 1.69 -4.09 -6.14
C THR A 229 2.86 -3.13 -5.99
N TYR A 230 3.55 -3.23 -4.86
CA TYR A 230 4.85 -2.62 -4.59
C TYR A 230 5.82 -3.75 -4.26
N ARG A 231 6.91 -3.88 -5.01
CA ARG A 231 7.92 -4.91 -4.79
C ARG A 231 9.29 -4.28 -4.63
N PHE A 232 9.97 -4.59 -3.54
CA PHE A 232 11.35 -4.17 -3.32
C PHE A 232 12.23 -4.62 -4.47
N ARG A 233 12.95 -3.68 -5.08
CA ARG A 233 13.89 -3.93 -6.15
C ARG A 233 15.33 -3.87 -5.68
N GLU A 234 15.71 -2.76 -5.03
CA GLU A 234 17.09 -2.53 -4.63
C GLU A 234 17.21 -1.48 -3.51
N MET A 235 18.34 -1.53 -2.83
CA MET A 235 18.85 -0.45 -1.98
C MET A 235 20.05 0.19 -2.64
N ARG A 236 20.07 1.52 -2.67
CA ARG A 236 21.21 2.34 -3.11
C ARG A 236 21.79 3.09 -1.91
N PRO A 237 23.11 3.38 -1.94
CA PRO A 237 23.76 4.18 -0.89
C PRO A 237 23.33 5.65 -0.92
#